data_4af28e4d925da71cdec338ab37326b41
#
_entry.id   4af28e4d925da71cdec338ab37326b41
#
_cell.length_a   1.000
_cell.length_b   1.000
_cell.length_c   1.000
_cell.angle_alpha   90.00
_cell.angle_beta   90.00
_cell.angle_gamma   90.00
#
_symmetry.space_group_name_H-M   'P 1'
#
loop_
_entity.id
_entity.type
_entity.pdbx_description
1 polymer ?
#
loop_
_entity_poly.entity_id
_entity_poly.type
_entity_poly.pdbx_seq_one_letter_code
_entity_poly.pdbx_strand_id
1 'polypeptide(L)'
;MIGKDILTTHAVYWPTMLMSAGLPLPKSIFAHGWWLSDDSKMSKSVGNVINPLDLIVEYGVDPVRYYLMREMVLGQDANFTLDSFIKRYNSDLANDFGNLLNRISTLIHKNYGGIIPHSRELTLDEKNIKDAAVKLVKEMDGKIKNMKINEAIEDIMQFIRRINKYMEEQAPWKMVKENKDAAGRILYTAGESLRISASLLSPVMPNRTSILFEALNAEESTEWGGLKSGNKIRDHQPLFPRIQT
;
A
#
# COMPACT_ATOMS: atom_id res chain seq x y z
N MET A 1 -0.34 3.86 22.06
CA MET A 1 0.89 4.34 21.37
C MET A 1 1.17 5.74 21.86
N ILE A 2 2.44 6.10 22.07
CA ILE A 2 2.90 7.40 22.61
C ILE A 2 4.17 7.85 21.88
N GLY A 3 4.52 9.16 21.99
CA GLY A 3 5.84 9.65 21.60
C GLY A 3 6.91 9.28 22.64
N LYS A 4 8.15 9.08 22.20
CA LYS A 4 9.26 8.71 23.08
C LYS A 4 9.56 9.76 24.16
N ASP A 5 9.20 11.00 23.93
CA ASP A 5 9.39 12.14 24.86
C ASP A 5 8.58 12.02 26.14
N ILE A 6 7.45 11.32 26.11
CA ILE A 6 6.58 11.08 27.26
C ILE A 6 6.66 9.63 27.78
N LEU A 7 7.68 8.88 27.37
CA LEU A 7 7.84 7.46 27.75
C LEU A 7 7.94 7.27 29.27
N THR A 8 8.72 8.09 29.97
CA THR A 8 8.86 8.00 31.45
C THR A 8 7.52 8.16 32.13
N THR A 9 6.70 9.12 31.71
CA THR A 9 5.36 9.36 32.27
C THR A 9 4.46 8.13 32.12
N HIS A 10 4.50 7.48 30.96
CA HIS A 10 3.61 6.37 30.64
C HIS A 10 4.15 4.98 31.03
N ALA A 11 5.47 4.84 31.20
CA ALA A 11 6.08 3.56 31.53
C ALA A 11 6.45 3.46 33.04
N VAL A 12 6.52 4.58 33.74
CA VAL A 12 6.85 4.61 35.18
C VAL A 12 5.71 5.20 36.00
N TYR A 13 5.39 6.49 35.79
CA TYR A 13 4.43 7.18 36.67
C TYR A 13 3.00 6.65 36.50
N TRP A 14 2.52 6.48 35.31
CA TRP A 14 1.17 5.96 35.08
C TRP A 14 0.96 4.53 35.61
N PRO A 15 1.84 3.54 35.36
CA PRO A 15 1.73 2.23 35.97
C PRO A 15 1.74 2.26 37.51
N THR A 16 2.60 3.08 38.15
CA THR A 16 2.62 3.19 39.62
C THR A 16 1.33 3.78 40.17
N MET A 17 0.72 4.75 39.51
CA MET A 17 -0.59 5.28 39.88
C MET A 17 -1.68 4.21 39.74
N LEU A 18 -1.69 3.44 38.67
CA LEU A 18 -2.65 2.33 38.48
C LEU A 18 -2.49 1.26 39.55
N MET A 19 -1.24 0.89 39.90
CA MET A 19 -0.97 -0.06 40.98
C MET A 19 -1.48 0.46 42.34
N SER A 20 -1.24 1.73 42.65
CA SER A 20 -1.73 2.35 43.86
C SER A 20 -3.27 2.40 43.95
N ALA A 21 -3.92 2.55 42.82
CA ALA A 21 -5.38 2.56 42.71
C ALA A 21 -6.01 1.17 42.61
N GLY A 22 -5.23 0.10 42.59
CA GLY A 22 -5.72 -1.28 42.37
C GLY A 22 -6.30 -1.56 40.97
N LEU A 23 -5.90 -0.76 39.99
CA LEU A 23 -6.35 -0.88 38.60
C LEU A 23 -5.41 -1.77 37.76
N PRO A 24 -5.91 -2.46 36.73
CA PRO A 24 -5.08 -3.30 35.88
C PRO A 24 -4.07 -2.47 35.07
N LEU A 25 -2.86 -3.03 34.89
CA LEU A 25 -1.79 -2.41 34.12
C LEU A 25 -2.04 -2.55 32.62
N PRO A 26 -1.48 -1.63 31.79
CA PRO A 26 -1.50 -1.79 30.33
C PRO A 26 -0.70 -3.03 29.94
N LYS A 27 -1.19 -3.77 28.91
CA LYS A 27 -0.49 -4.95 28.40
C LYS A 27 0.77 -4.60 27.61
N SER A 28 0.79 -3.45 26.96
CA SER A 28 1.90 -2.98 26.12
C SER A 28 1.90 -1.46 26.01
N ILE A 29 3.08 -0.88 25.93
CA ILE A 29 3.29 0.54 25.63
C ILE A 29 4.21 0.60 24.40
N PHE A 30 3.71 1.17 23.32
CA PHE A 30 4.48 1.39 22.09
C PHE A 30 4.88 2.86 22.01
N ALA A 31 6.19 3.12 21.99
CA ALA A 31 6.74 4.45 21.84
C ALA A 31 7.33 4.62 20.44
N HIS A 32 6.87 5.65 19.72
CA HIS A 32 7.47 6.03 18.44
C HIS A 32 8.53 7.11 18.62
N GLY A 33 9.50 7.17 17.69
CA GLY A 33 10.52 8.21 17.61
C GLY A 33 9.98 9.58 17.18
N TRP A 34 10.86 10.53 17.02
CA TRP A 34 10.52 11.84 16.49
C TRP A 34 10.51 11.85 14.96
N TRP A 35 9.70 12.73 14.40
CA TRP A 35 9.87 13.20 13.04
C TRP A 35 10.85 14.38 13.07
N LEU A 36 11.97 14.21 12.37
CA LEU A 36 12.98 15.23 12.16
C LEU A 36 12.71 15.92 10.83
N SER A 37 13.21 17.15 10.67
CA SER A 37 13.29 17.86 9.40
C SER A 37 14.76 18.19 9.15
N ASP A 38 15.32 17.71 8.05
CA ASP A 38 16.73 17.87 7.70
C ASP A 38 17.67 17.49 8.87
N ASP A 39 17.46 16.27 9.42
CA ASP A 39 18.19 15.68 10.54
C ASP A 39 18.14 16.46 11.85
N SER A 40 17.27 17.45 11.95
CA SER A 40 17.09 18.26 13.16
C SER A 40 15.67 18.17 13.70
N LYS A 41 15.54 18.31 15.03
CA LYS A 41 14.23 18.34 15.68
C LYS A 41 13.41 19.51 15.14
N MET A 42 12.17 19.25 14.74
CA MET A 42 11.25 20.30 14.30
C MET A 42 10.97 21.27 15.46
N SER A 43 11.17 22.56 15.23
CA SER A 43 10.91 23.62 16.19
C SER A 43 10.33 24.85 15.52
N LYS A 44 9.29 25.43 16.11
CA LYS A 44 8.68 26.68 15.62
C LYS A 44 9.67 27.84 15.62
N SER A 45 10.60 27.89 16.57
CA SER A 45 11.62 28.92 16.67
C SER A 45 12.69 28.82 15.59
N VAL A 46 12.95 27.62 15.06
CA VAL A 46 13.90 27.37 13.97
C VAL A 46 13.22 27.53 12.60
N GLY A 47 11.89 27.46 12.54
CA GLY A 47 11.13 27.59 11.29
C GLY A 47 11.17 26.35 10.38
N ASN A 48 11.66 25.21 10.88
CA ASN A 48 11.78 23.95 10.14
C ASN A 48 10.58 23.00 10.36
N VAL A 49 9.46 23.53 10.85
CA VAL A 49 8.24 22.73 11.06
C VAL A 49 7.53 22.50 9.74
N ILE A 50 7.38 21.25 9.37
CA ILE A 50 6.58 20.86 8.21
C ILE A 50 5.13 20.71 8.66
N ASN A 51 4.24 21.48 8.02
CA ASN A 51 2.81 21.39 8.30
C ASN A 51 2.20 20.27 7.44
N PRO A 52 1.71 19.18 8.03
CA PRO A 52 1.11 18.08 7.26
C PRO A 52 -0.15 18.50 6.50
N LEU A 53 -0.85 19.55 6.91
CA LEU A 53 -2.04 20.04 6.21
C LEU A 53 -1.67 20.64 4.85
N ASP A 54 -0.54 21.32 4.72
CA ASP A 54 -0.07 21.88 3.45
C ASP A 54 0.27 20.75 2.46
N LEU A 55 0.92 19.69 2.95
CA LEU A 55 1.17 18.49 2.15
C LEU A 55 -0.12 17.79 1.71
N ILE A 56 -1.13 17.75 2.58
CA ILE A 56 -2.43 17.15 2.26
C ILE A 56 -3.17 17.96 1.19
N VAL A 57 -3.10 19.28 1.25
CA VAL A 57 -3.71 20.16 0.23
C VAL A 57 -3.05 19.95 -1.13
N GLU A 58 -1.73 19.81 -1.17
CA GLU A 58 -0.96 19.71 -2.42
C GLU A 58 -0.98 18.29 -3.01
N TYR A 59 -0.78 17.25 -2.18
CA TYR A 59 -0.58 15.88 -2.64
C TYR A 59 -1.73 14.93 -2.32
N GLY A 60 -2.69 15.36 -1.50
CA GLY A 60 -3.78 14.52 -1.00
C GLY A 60 -3.43 13.77 0.28
N VAL A 61 -4.47 13.35 1.00
CA VAL A 61 -4.32 12.70 2.32
C VAL A 61 -3.65 11.34 2.24
N ASP A 62 -3.99 10.51 1.26
CA ASP A 62 -3.52 9.13 1.17
C ASP A 62 -2.00 9.02 0.94
N PRO A 63 -1.37 9.78 0.03
CA PRO A 63 0.09 9.78 -0.12
C PRO A 63 0.83 10.21 1.14
N VAL A 64 0.31 11.20 1.86
CA VAL A 64 0.92 11.67 3.12
C VAL A 64 0.83 10.57 4.19
N ARG A 65 -0.33 9.92 4.33
CA ARG A 65 -0.49 8.78 5.25
C ARG A 65 0.44 7.63 4.89
N TYR A 66 0.50 7.28 3.59
CA TYR A 66 1.40 6.24 3.09
C TYR A 66 2.84 6.53 3.46
N TYR A 67 3.34 7.73 3.15
CA TYR A 67 4.71 8.11 3.44
C TYR A 67 5.04 8.00 4.93
N LEU A 68 4.20 8.59 5.79
CA LEU A 68 4.42 8.58 7.23
C LEU A 68 4.45 7.15 7.80
N MET A 69 3.54 6.27 7.37
CA MET A 69 3.50 4.89 7.84
C MET A 69 4.60 4.02 7.25
N ARG A 70 5.08 4.37 6.05
CA ARG A 70 6.11 3.63 5.33
C ARG A 70 7.52 3.93 5.82
N GLU A 71 7.79 5.19 6.15
CA GLU A 71 9.13 5.63 6.56
C GLU A 71 9.40 5.44 8.06
N MET A 72 8.36 5.46 8.90
CA MET A 72 8.55 5.35 10.33
C MET A 72 8.79 3.90 10.76
N VAL A 73 9.97 3.64 11.30
CA VAL A 73 10.27 2.42 12.05
C VAL A 73 9.95 2.66 13.53
N LEU A 74 9.07 1.85 14.12
CA LEU A 74 8.68 2.03 15.51
C LEU A 74 9.91 2.00 16.45
N GLY A 75 10.02 3.01 17.31
CA GLY A 75 11.13 3.16 18.25
C GLY A 75 12.35 3.91 17.70
N GLN A 76 12.36 4.22 16.42
CA GLN A 76 13.43 5.00 15.78
C GLN A 76 12.92 6.38 15.35
N ASP A 77 13.84 7.35 15.25
CA ASP A 77 13.54 8.63 14.66
C ASP A 77 13.45 8.49 13.13
N ALA A 78 12.56 9.25 12.51
CA ALA A 78 12.40 9.30 11.07
C ALA A 78 12.67 10.72 10.58
N ASN A 79 13.31 10.86 9.42
CA ASN A 79 13.59 12.15 8.82
C ASN A 79 12.62 12.41 7.67
N PHE A 80 12.00 13.57 7.67
CA PHE A 80 11.17 14.05 6.58
C PHE A 80 11.93 15.08 5.75
N THR A 81 12.03 14.83 4.44
CA THR A 81 12.37 15.83 3.46
C THR A 81 11.36 15.78 2.31
N LEU A 82 11.08 16.93 1.69
CA LEU A 82 10.15 16.96 0.54
C LEU A 82 10.67 16.11 -0.61
N ASP A 83 11.98 16.09 -0.84
CA ASP A 83 12.62 15.27 -1.87
C ASP A 83 12.40 13.77 -1.61
N SER A 84 12.54 13.31 -0.36
CA SER A 84 12.29 11.90 -0.01
C SER A 84 10.82 11.54 -0.17
N PHE A 85 9.92 12.44 0.18
CA PHE A 85 8.49 12.29 -0.04
C PHE A 85 8.15 12.15 -1.53
N ILE A 86 8.61 13.08 -2.37
CA ILE A 86 8.37 13.06 -3.82
C ILE A 86 8.98 11.81 -4.46
N LYS A 87 10.20 11.44 -4.07
CA LYS A 87 10.86 10.23 -4.56
C LYS A 87 10.04 8.98 -4.23
N ARG A 88 9.56 8.86 -2.98
CA ARG A 88 8.74 7.74 -2.52
C ARG A 88 7.38 7.72 -3.24
N TYR A 89 6.72 8.87 -3.34
CA TYR A 89 5.48 9.02 -4.09
C TYR A 89 5.64 8.54 -5.54
N ASN A 90 6.65 9.03 -6.25
CA ASN A 90 6.86 8.69 -7.64
C ASN A 90 7.25 7.22 -7.84
N SER A 91 8.11 6.65 -6.97
CA SER A 91 8.55 5.26 -7.12
C SER A 91 7.44 4.28 -6.75
N ASP A 92 6.93 4.37 -5.54
CA ASP A 92 6.04 3.35 -5.01
C ASP A 92 4.58 3.54 -5.49
N LEU A 93 4.07 4.79 -5.43
CA LEU A 93 2.66 5.05 -5.72
C LEU A 93 2.40 5.28 -7.20
N ALA A 94 3.15 6.16 -7.87
CA ALA A 94 2.91 6.45 -9.27
C ALA A 94 3.42 5.31 -10.19
N ASN A 95 4.70 4.89 -10.03
CA ASN A 95 5.30 3.91 -10.93
C ASN A 95 4.91 2.47 -10.61
N ASP A 96 4.92 2.05 -9.33
CA ASP A 96 4.65 0.65 -9.00
C ASP A 96 3.14 0.39 -8.93
N PHE A 97 2.43 1.09 -8.04
CA PHE A 97 1.02 0.78 -7.76
C PHE A 97 0.07 1.37 -8.82
N GLY A 98 0.14 2.67 -9.08
CA GLY A 98 -0.76 3.35 -10.01
C GLY A 98 -0.57 2.92 -11.47
N ASN A 99 0.68 2.79 -11.91
CA ASN A 99 0.98 2.34 -13.27
C ASN A 99 0.54 0.89 -13.53
N LEU A 100 0.58 0.03 -12.52
CA LEU A 100 0.09 -1.35 -12.66
C LEU A 100 -1.42 -1.36 -12.98
N LEU A 101 -2.23 -0.56 -12.28
CA LEU A 101 -3.65 -0.40 -12.60
C LEU A 101 -3.85 0.11 -14.02
N ASN A 102 -3.14 1.17 -14.42
CA ASN A 102 -3.25 1.75 -15.76
C ASN A 102 -2.91 0.74 -16.85
N ARG A 103 -1.85 -0.05 -16.67
CA ARG A 103 -1.43 -1.08 -17.64
C ARG A 103 -2.47 -2.18 -17.79
N ILE A 104 -2.99 -2.70 -16.67
CA ILE A 104 -4.03 -3.73 -16.67
C ILE A 104 -5.29 -3.19 -17.35
N SER A 105 -5.78 -2.03 -16.93
CA SER A 105 -7.00 -1.41 -17.46
C SER A 105 -6.89 -1.13 -18.96
N THR A 106 -5.78 -0.52 -19.41
CA THR A 106 -5.54 -0.22 -20.82
C THR A 106 -5.56 -1.49 -21.66
N LEU A 107 -4.91 -2.57 -21.23
CA LEU A 107 -4.88 -3.83 -21.98
C LEU A 107 -6.23 -4.53 -22.00
N ILE A 108 -6.99 -4.48 -20.92
CA ILE A 108 -8.34 -5.05 -20.85
C ILE A 108 -9.29 -4.23 -21.74
N HIS A 109 -9.27 -2.90 -21.69
CA HIS A 109 -10.08 -2.06 -22.58
C HIS A 109 -9.75 -2.32 -24.04
N LYS A 110 -8.49 -2.29 -24.39
CA LYS A 110 -8.03 -2.42 -25.78
C LYS A 110 -8.34 -3.79 -26.40
N ASN A 111 -8.18 -4.88 -25.63
CA ASN A 111 -8.16 -6.23 -26.20
C ASN A 111 -9.39 -7.06 -25.81
N TYR A 112 -10.10 -6.67 -24.74
CA TYR A 112 -11.26 -7.42 -24.23
C TYR A 112 -12.51 -6.53 -24.10
N GLY A 113 -12.53 -5.33 -24.69
CA GLY A 113 -13.68 -4.43 -24.66
C GLY A 113 -14.05 -3.96 -23.26
N GLY A 114 -13.08 -3.92 -22.36
CA GLY A 114 -13.28 -3.57 -20.93
C GLY A 114 -13.81 -4.73 -20.08
N ILE A 115 -13.99 -5.91 -20.63
CA ILE A 115 -14.48 -7.09 -19.88
C ILE A 115 -13.30 -7.83 -19.25
N ILE A 116 -13.37 -8.08 -17.95
CA ILE A 116 -12.37 -8.86 -17.21
C ILE A 116 -12.30 -10.27 -17.78
N PRO A 117 -11.11 -10.71 -18.27
CA PRO A 117 -10.97 -12.01 -18.91
C PRO A 117 -11.24 -13.18 -17.98
N HIS A 118 -11.61 -14.33 -18.55
CA HIS A 118 -11.74 -15.56 -17.77
C HIS A 118 -10.37 -16.17 -17.45
N SER A 119 -10.24 -16.67 -16.23
CA SER A 119 -9.09 -17.46 -15.78
C SER A 119 -9.55 -18.84 -15.36
N ARG A 120 -9.62 -19.78 -16.33
CA ARG A 120 -10.13 -21.13 -16.07
C ARG A 120 -9.08 -22.04 -15.44
N GLU A 121 -7.86 -22.04 -15.98
CA GLU A 121 -6.77 -22.89 -15.50
C GLU A 121 -5.51 -22.04 -15.30
N LEU A 122 -4.97 -22.06 -14.09
CA LEU A 122 -3.73 -21.35 -13.75
C LEU A 122 -2.53 -22.21 -14.13
N THR A 123 -1.57 -21.63 -14.82
CA THR A 123 -0.25 -22.22 -15.03
C THR A 123 0.55 -22.24 -13.72
N LEU A 124 1.76 -22.78 -13.74
CA LEU A 124 2.64 -22.80 -12.57
C LEU A 124 2.96 -21.38 -12.09
N ASP A 125 3.23 -20.45 -13.02
CA ASP A 125 3.58 -19.06 -12.68
C ASP A 125 2.42 -18.35 -11.98
N GLU A 126 1.20 -18.49 -12.49
CA GLU A 126 -0.01 -17.90 -11.90
C GLU A 126 -0.35 -18.53 -10.54
N LYS A 127 -0.13 -19.84 -10.38
CA LYS A 127 -0.23 -20.51 -9.08
C LYS A 127 0.77 -19.95 -8.08
N ASN A 128 2.03 -19.77 -8.48
CA ASN A 128 3.08 -19.18 -7.65
C ASN A 128 2.74 -17.74 -7.24
N ILE A 129 2.08 -16.96 -8.09
CA ILE A 129 1.58 -15.62 -7.77
C ILE A 129 0.44 -15.70 -6.74
N LYS A 130 -0.54 -16.57 -7.00
CA LYS A 130 -1.65 -16.80 -6.07
C LYS A 130 -1.17 -17.22 -4.68
N ASP A 131 -0.25 -18.19 -4.62
CA ASP A 131 0.29 -18.69 -3.36
C ASP A 131 1.05 -17.59 -2.60
N ALA A 132 1.77 -16.73 -3.33
CA ALA A 132 2.42 -15.56 -2.74
C ALA A 132 1.42 -14.55 -2.18
N ALA A 133 0.29 -14.29 -2.87
CA ALA A 133 -0.77 -13.43 -2.36
C ALA A 133 -1.39 -13.99 -1.08
N VAL A 134 -1.71 -15.29 -1.06
CA VAL A 134 -2.27 -15.97 0.13
C VAL A 134 -1.30 -15.94 1.30
N LYS A 135 0.00 -16.16 1.04
CA LYS A 135 1.04 -16.06 2.06
C LYS A 135 1.14 -14.65 2.62
N LEU A 136 1.18 -13.64 1.75
CA LEU A 136 1.23 -12.23 2.14
C LEU A 136 0.09 -11.88 3.09
N VAL A 137 -1.15 -12.24 2.76
CA VAL A 137 -2.34 -12.00 3.61
C VAL A 137 -2.18 -12.65 4.99
N LYS A 138 -1.71 -13.89 5.05
CA LYS A 138 -1.51 -14.62 6.33
C LYS A 138 -0.47 -13.97 7.23
N GLU A 139 0.57 -13.36 6.66
CA GLU A 139 1.68 -12.75 7.40
C GLU A 139 1.32 -11.35 7.95
N MET A 140 0.31 -10.66 7.36
CA MET A 140 -0.07 -9.31 7.75
C MET A 140 -0.51 -9.19 9.20
N ASP A 141 -1.38 -10.08 9.69
CA ASP A 141 -1.91 -10.03 11.06
C ASP A 141 -0.78 -10.04 12.11
N GLY A 142 0.23 -10.90 11.90
CA GLY A 142 1.39 -10.96 12.78
C GLY A 142 2.23 -9.68 12.79
N LYS A 143 2.42 -9.05 11.63
CA LYS A 143 3.15 -7.78 11.53
C LYS A 143 2.39 -6.63 12.17
N ILE A 144 1.08 -6.53 11.91
CA ILE A 144 0.23 -5.49 12.49
C ILE A 144 0.16 -5.61 14.02
N LYS A 145 -0.04 -6.82 14.56
CA LYS A 145 -0.06 -7.06 16.02
C LYS A 145 1.26 -6.69 16.71
N ASN A 146 2.38 -6.83 16.00
CA ASN A 146 3.71 -6.44 16.50
C ASN A 146 4.09 -5.00 16.12
N MET A 147 3.15 -4.20 15.60
CA MET A 147 3.35 -2.80 15.19
C MET A 147 4.45 -2.59 14.14
N LYS A 148 4.70 -3.61 13.30
CA LYS A 148 5.66 -3.57 12.19
C LYS A 148 4.99 -3.05 10.91
N ILE A 149 4.38 -1.87 11.00
CA ILE A 149 3.55 -1.29 9.94
C ILE A 149 4.37 -1.02 8.67
N ASN A 150 5.57 -0.45 8.83
CA ASN A 150 6.48 -0.18 7.73
C ASN A 150 6.92 -1.46 6.99
N GLU A 151 7.19 -2.55 7.73
CA GLU A 151 7.51 -3.86 7.13
C GLU A 151 6.29 -4.46 6.41
N ALA A 152 5.09 -4.32 6.97
CA ALA A 152 3.85 -4.78 6.33
C ALA A 152 3.63 -4.07 4.99
N ILE A 153 3.78 -2.74 4.96
CA ILE A 153 3.66 -1.95 3.73
C ILE A 153 4.75 -2.34 2.72
N GLU A 154 6.01 -2.55 3.18
CA GLU A 154 7.10 -2.98 2.28
C GLU A 154 6.78 -4.32 1.62
N ASP A 155 6.29 -5.31 2.36
CA ASP A 155 5.94 -6.61 1.78
C ASP A 155 4.85 -6.49 0.71
N ILE A 156 3.84 -5.65 0.95
CA ILE A 156 2.80 -5.37 -0.04
C ILE A 156 3.42 -4.74 -1.30
N MET A 157 4.31 -3.76 -1.12
CA MET A 157 4.98 -3.11 -2.25
C MET A 157 5.92 -4.06 -3.00
N GLN A 158 6.62 -4.96 -2.30
CA GLN A 158 7.43 -6.01 -2.94
C GLN A 158 6.55 -6.97 -3.76
N PHE A 159 5.37 -7.30 -3.25
CA PHE A 159 4.42 -8.11 -4.02
C PHE A 159 3.93 -7.37 -5.26
N ILE A 160 3.59 -6.08 -5.19
CA ILE A 160 3.23 -5.25 -6.35
C ILE A 160 4.37 -5.22 -7.38
N ARG A 161 5.63 -5.03 -6.95
CA ARG A 161 6.80 -5.08 -7.84
C ARG A 161 6.97 -6.45 -8.50
N ARG A 162 6.70 -7.53 -7.77
CA ARG A 162 6.68 -8.89 -8.33
C ARG A 162 5.62 -9.03 -9.44
N ILE A 163 4.44 -8.44 -9.27
CA ILE A 163 3.39 -8.45 -10.29
C ILE A 163 3.79 -7.61 -11.51
N ASN A 164 4.41 -6.44 -11.30
CA ASN A 164 4.96 -5.64 -12.39
C ASN A 164 5.99 -6.45 -13.20
N LYS A 165 6.92 -7.13 -12.52
CA LYS A 165 7.91 -8.00 -13.14
C LYS A 165 7.25 -9.17 -13.91
N TYR A 166 6.27 -9.83 -13.31
CA TYR A 166 5.48 -10.87 -13.98
C TYR A 166 4.82 -10.35 -15.26
N MET A 167 4.22 -9.17 -15.24
CA MET A 167 3.65 -8.51 -16.42
C MET A 167 4.70 -8.23 -17.50
N GLU A 168 5.94 -7.88 -17.13
CA GLU A 168 7.03 -7.69 -18.11
C GLU A 168 7.48 -9.02 -18.72
N GLU A 169 7.68 -10.04 -17.90
CA GLU A 169 8.16 -11.35 -18.34
C GLU A 169 7.16 -12.07 -19.23
N GLN A 170 5.87 -12.03 -18.88
CA GLN A 170 4.79 -12.67 -19.63
C GLN A 170 4.32 -11.84 -20.84
N ALA A 171 4.65 -10.55 -20.89
CA ALA A 171 4.39 -9.63 -21.98
C ALA A 171 2.96 -9.77 -22.60
N PRO A 172 1.86 -9.59 -21.82
CA PRO A 172 0.50 -9.84 -22.30
C PRO A 172 0.13 -9.01 -23.53
N TRP A 173 0.78 -7.86 -23.76
CA TRP A 173 0.60 -7.04 -24.99
C TRP A 173 1.14 -7.70 -26.26
N LYS A 174 2.08 -8.63 -26.14
CA LYS A 174 2.54 -9.48 -27.23
C LYS A 174 1.68 -10.76 -27.31
N MET A 175 1.51 -11.41 -26.15
CA MET A 175 0.78 -12.66 -26.00
C MET A 175 -0.64 -12.59 -26.56
N VAL A 176 -1.33 -11.44 -26.45
CA VAL A 176 -2.70 -11.26 -26.94
C VAL A 176 -2.85 -11.50 -28.45
N LYS A 177 -1.77 -11.32 -29.24
CA LYS A 177 -1.77 -11.57 -30.69
C LYS A 177 -1.64 -13.05 -31.04
N GLU A 178 -1.01 -13.83 -30.18
CA GLU A 178 -0.71 -15.24 -30.37
C GLU A 178 -1.73 -16.14 -29.65
N ASN A 179 -2.04 -15.80 -28.40
CA ASN A 179 -2.95 -16.56 -27.54
C ASN A 179 -3.71 -15.61 -26.61
N LYS A 180 -4.91 -15.22 -27.05
CA LYS A 180 -5.76 -14.27 -26.30
C LYS A 180 -6.17 -14.80 -24.92
N ASP A 181 -6.40 -16.12 -24.79
CA ASP A 181 -6.80 -16.73 -23.52
C ASP A 181 -5.63 -16.73 -22.51
N ALA A 182 -4.40 -17.00 -22.97
CA ALA A 182 -3.22 -16.90 -22.14
C ALA A 182 -2.99 -15.45 -21.66
N ALA A 183 -3.08 -14.47 -22.56
CA ALA A 183 -3.00 -13.05 -22.20
C ALA A 183 -4.11 -12.66 -21.20
N GLY A 184 -5.31 -13.19 -21.36
CA GLY A 184 -6.42 -12.99 -20.43
C GLY A 184 -6.14 -13.51 -19.02
N ARG A 185 -5.55 -14.71 -18.89
CA ARG A 185 -5.14 -15.26 -17.60
C ARG A 185 -4.11 -14.39 -16.90
N ILE A 186 -3.10 -13.91 -17.66
CA ILE A 186 -2.06 -13.01 -17.14
C ILE A 186 -2.70 -11.73 -16.59
N LEU A 187 -3.60 -11.10 -17.34
CA LEU A 187 -4.27 -9.86 -16.95
C LEU A 187 -5.20 -10.07 -15.74
N TYR A 188 -5.92 -11.19 -15.70
CA TYR A 188 -6.75 -11.55 -14.55
C TYR A 188 -5.89 -11.72 -13.30
N THR A 189 -4.81 -12.50 -13.38
CA THR A 189 -3.90 -12.75 -12.27
C THR A 189 -3.27 -11.46 -11.73
N ALA A 190 -2.85 -10.58 -12.63
CA ALA A 190 -2.30 -9.27 -12.24
C ALA A 190 -3.38 -8.37 -11.59
N GLY A 191 -4.59 -8.33 -12.16
CA GLY A 191 -5.72 -7.56 -11.62
C GLY A 191 -6.17 -8.05 -10.26
N GLU A 192 -6.28 -9.36 -10.07
CA GLU A 192 -6.65 -9.97 -8.79
C GLU A 192 -5.58 -9.73 -7.71
N SER A 193 -4.31 -9.85 -8.07
CA SER A 193 -3.20 -9.55 -7.17
C SER A 193 -3.18 -8.08 -6.76
N LEU A 194 -3.45 -7.17 -7.70
CA LEU A 194 -3.56 -5.75 -7.43
C LEU A 194 -4.74 -5.42 -6.51
N ARG A 195 -5.89 -6.06 -6.70
CA ARG A 195 -7.07 -5.94 -5.84
C ARG A 195 -6.75 -6.34 -4.40
N ILE A 196 -6.10 -7.50 -4.20
CA ILE A 196 -5.68 -7.97 -2.87
C ILE A 196 -4.69 -6.99 -2.23
N SER A 197 -3.70 -6.51 -3.01
CA SER A 197 -2.75 -5.50 -2.52
C SER A 197 -3.45 -4.21 -2.09
N ALA A 198 -4.44 -3.76 -2.87
CA ALA A 198 -5.28 -2.61 -2.52
C ALA A 198 -6.08 -2.85 -1.23
N SER A 199 -6.64 -4.05 -1.04
CA SER A 199 -7.36 -4.40 0.20
C SER A 199 -6.44 -4.36 1.43
N LEU A 200 -5.19 -4.79 1.29
CA LEU A 200 -4.20 -4.69 2.37
C LEU A 200 -3.74 -3.25 2.63
N LEU A 201 -3.77 -2.38 1.61
CA LEU A 201 -3.41 -0.97 1.70
C LEU A 201 -4.59 -0.06 2.07
N SER A 202 -5.82 -0.55 2.08
CA SER A 202 -7.02 0.28 2.33
C SER A 202 -7.00 1.00 3.69
N PRO A 203 -6.48 0.42 4.80
CA PRO A 203 -6.36 1.15 6.04
C PRO A 203 -5.35 2.32 5.97
N VAL A 204 -4.40 2.26 5.05
CA VAL A 204 -3.37 3.30 4.85
C VAL A 204 -3.86 4.36 3.87
N MET A 205 -4.46 3.96 2.75
CA MET A 205 -4.87 4.81 1.63
C MET A 205 -6.34 4.59 1.23
N PRO A 206 -7.31 4.86 2.12
CA PRO A 206 -8.71 4.48 1.92
C PRO A 206 -9.34 5.09 0.66
N ASN A 207 -9.04 6.35 0.33
CA ASN A 207 -9.66 7.02 -0.81
C ASN A 207 -9.12 6.45 -2.15
N ARG A 208 -7.80 6.25 -2.24
CA ARG A 208 -7.17 5.75 -3.48
C ARG A 208 -7.48 4.29 -3.74
N THR A 209 -7.58 3.47 -2.70
CA THR A 209 -7.99 2.08 -2.85
C THR A 209 -9.47 1.95 -3.22
N SER A 210 -10.35 2.81 -2.70
CA SER A 210 -11.76 2.88 -3.13
C SER A 210 -11.87 3.16 -4.64
N ILE A 211 -11.11 4.15 -5.15
CA ILE A 211 -11.07 4.46 -6.59
C ILE A 211 -10.58 3.24 -7.40
N LEU A 212 -9.59 2.50 -6.89
CA LEU A 212 -9.10 1.29 -7.55
C LEU A 212 -10.18 0.20 -7.60
N PHE A 213 -10.91 -0.04 -6.50
CA PHE A 213 -12.01 -1.01 -6.50
C PHE A 213 -13.13 -0.60 -7.46
N GLU A 214 -13.46 0.68 -7.52
CA GLU A 214 -14.42 1.20 -8.50
C GLU A 214 -13.94 0.98 -9.94
N ALA A 215 -12.67 1.26 -10.23
CA ALA A 215 -12.08 1.04 -11.55
C ALA A 215 -12.12 -0.43 -11.97
N LEU A 216 -11.78 -1.34 -11.06
CA LEU A 216 -11.85 -2.78 -11.31
C LEU A 216 -13.28 -3.36 -11.25
N ASN A 217 -14.27 -2.56 -10.83
CA ASN A 217 -15.64 -3.01 -10.53
C ASN A 217 -15.64 -4.26 -9.63
N ALA A 218 -14.90 -4.17 -8.54
CA ALA A 218 -14.64 -5.25 -7.59
C ALA A 218 -14.80 -4.77 -6.14
N GLU A 219 -15.08 -5.70 -5.24
CA GLU A 219 -15.21 -5.46 -3.82
C GLU A 219 -13.86 -5.59 -3.09
N GLU A 220 -13.74 -4.87 -1.97
CA GLU A 220 -12.63 -5.03 -1.04
C GLU A 220 -12.69 -6.43 -0.40
N SER A 221 -11.63 -7.21 -0.57
CA SER A 221 -11.46 -8.53 0.04
C SER A 221 -10.02 -8.98 -0.08
N THR A 222 -9.52 -9.73 0.87
CA THR A 222 -8.19 -10.36 0.82
C THR A 222 -8.23 -11.80 0.28
N GLU A 223 -9.41 -12.34 0.00
CA GLU A 223 -9.57 -13.66 -0.58
C GLU A 223 -9.28 -13.65 -2.08
N TRP A 224 -8.63 -14.71 -2.57
CA TRP A 224 -8.40 -14.89 -4.00
C TRP A 224 -9.69 -15.29 -4.73
N GLY A 225 -9.97 -14.67 -5.86
CA GLY A 225 -11.17 -14.91 -6.68
C GLY A 225 -12.24 -13.83 -6.50
N GLY A 226 -11.91 -12.72 -5.84
CA GLY A 226 -12.80 -11.57 -5.68
C GLY A 226 -13.00 -10.75 -6.96
N LEU A 227 -12.01 -10.73 -7.87
CA LEU A 227 -12.17 -10.13 -9.19
C LEU A 227 -13.05 -11.02 -10.07
N LYS A 228 -14.24 -10.56 -10.42
CA LYS A 228 -15.22 -11.37 -11.17
C LYS A 228 -14.97 -11.28 -12.67
N SER A 229 -14.57 -12.42 -13.28
CA SER A 229 -14.52 -12.55 -14.72
C SER A 229 -15.88 -12.24 -15.36
N GLY A 230 -15.88 -11.55 -16.50
CA GLY A 230 -17.09 -11.10 -17.17
C GLY A 230 -17.60 -9.73 -16.71
N ASN A 231 -17.18 -9.22 -15.55
CA ASN A 231 -17.49 -7.85 -15.14
C ASN A 231 -16.75 -6.86 -16.06
N LYS A 232 -17.38 -5.69 -16.25
CA LYS A 232 -16.77 -4.60 -17.01
C LYS A 232 -16.01 -3.67 -16.05
N ILE A 233 -14.73 -3.44 -16.34
CA ILE A 233 -13.96 -2.40 -15.65
C ILE A 233 -14.44 -1.01 -16.05
N ARG A 234 -14.24 -0.02 -15.19
CA ARG A 234 -14.64 1.37 -15.42
C ARG A 234 -13.46 2.22 -15.88
N ASP A 235 -13.76 3.29 -16.60
CA ASP A 235 -12.77 4.32 -16.90
C ASP A 235 -12.35 5.03 -15.62
N HIS A 236 -11.07 5.34 -15.50
CA HIS A 236 -10.51 6.01 -14.34
C HIS A 236 -9.38 6.95 -14.74
N GLN A 237 -9.18 7.97 -13.94
CA GLN A 237 -7.98 8.81 -14.02
C GLN A 237 -6.78 8.09 -13.40
N PRO A 238 -5.54 8.50 -13.72
CA PRO A 238 -4.37 7.97 -13.03
C PRO A 238 -4.52 8.03 -11.51
N LEU A 239 -4.34 6.89 -10.84
CA LEU A 239 -4.53 6.79 -9.39
C LEU A 239 -3.58 7.72 -8.62
N PHE A 240 -2.35 7.83 -9.12
CA PHE A 240 -1.30 8.71 -8.62
C PHE A 240 -0.61 9.37 -9.81
N PRO A 241 -1.00 10.59 -10.20
CA PRO A 241 -0.29 11.35 -11.22
C PRO A 241 1.16 11.58 -10.78
N ARG A 242 2.11 11.40 -11.71
CA ARG A 242 3.52 11.61 -11.39
C ARG A 242 3.79 13.09 -11.07
N ILE A 243 4.48 13.35 -9.98
CA ILE A 243 4.95 14.69 -9.60
C ILE A 243 6.19 14.99 -10.45
N GLN A 244 6.14 16.12 -11.17
CA GLN A 244 7.30 16.65 -11.91
C GLN A 244 8.17 17.44 -10.94
N THR A 245 9.44 17.13 -10.89
CA THR A 245 10.47 17.84 -10.11
C THR A 245 11.24 18.77 -11.02
#